data_c1ae95b7a2a554325572c1a6b17a3fe8
#
_entry.id   c1ae95b7a2a554325572c1a6b17a3fe8
#
_cell.length_a   1.000
_cell.length_b   1.000
_cell.length_c   1.000
_cell.angle_alpha   90.00
_cell.angle_beta   90.00
_cell.angle_gamma   90.00
#
_symmetry.space_group_name_H-M   'P 1'
#
loop_
_entity.id
_entity.type
_entity.pdbx_description
1 polymer ?
#
loop_
_entity_poly.entity_id
_entity_poly.type
_entity_poly.pdbx_seq_one_letter_code
_entity_poly.pdbx_strand_id
1 'polypeptide(L)'
;IIPIGHAFMANAALNGMILGVFLFGLVFIVRKIALLSPEVAWISQHRSLHKQRLTKQRPPRLLAPIANMLGDKTNGKISLSATSLKSLLDSIDMRLSESRDTSRYLIGLLIFLGLLGTFWGLLETVGAVSNVIGGLSLKGGDLEKAFSDLKIGLDAPLSGMATAFSSSVFGLAGSLALGFIDLQLGQAQNRFYNDLEEWLSGLTK
;
A
#
# COMPACT_ATOMS: atom_id res chain seq x y z
N ILE A 1 5.45 -14.87 -25.00
CA ILE A 1 4.61 -14.39 -23.90
C ILE A 1 4.66 -15.46 -22.84
N ILE A 2 5.49 -15.26 -21.80
CA ILE A 2 5.53 -16.17 -20.65
C ILE A 2 4.19 -15.98 -19.93
N PRO A 3 3.33 -17.01 -19.83
CA PRO A 3 2.07 -16.84 -19.14
C PRO A 3 2.36 -16.47 -17.68
N ILE A 4 1.66 -15.47 -17.17
CA ILE A 4 1.82 -14.93 -15.80
C ILE A 4 1.84 -16.05 -14.76
N GLY A 5 1.11 -17.16 -15.02
CA GLY A 5 1.11 -18.33 -14.16
C GLY A 5 2.47 -19.03 -14.05
N HIS A 6 3.25 -19.13 -15.13
CA HIS A 6 4.60 -19.72 -15.06
C HIS A 6 5.57 -18.79 -14.30
N ALA A 7 5.47 -17.49 -14.52
CA ALA A 7 6.24 -16.50 -13.76
C ALA A 7 5.92 -16.57 -12.25
N PHE A 8 4.64 -16.74 -11.88
CA PHE A 8 4.23 -16.91 -10.49
C PHE A 8 4.79 -18.20 -9.87
N MET A 9 4.76 -19.31 -10.63
CA MET A 9 5.21 -20.62 -10.17
C MET A 9 6.74 -20.73 -10.04
N ALA A 10 7.49 -19.84 -10.66
CA ALA A 10 8.96 -19.82 -10.55
C ALA A 10 9.44 -19.73 -9.09
N ASN A 11 8.73 -18.96 -8.25
CA ASN A 11 8.89 -18.99 -6.80
C ASN A 11 7.53 -18.73 -6.12
N ALA A 12 6.70 -19.77 -6.04
CA ALA A 12 5.34 -19.68 -5.56
C ALA A 12 5.24 -19.15 -4.11
N ALA A 13 6.21 -19.46 -3.24
CA ALA A 13 6.22 -19.02 -1.85
C ALA A 13 6.43 -17.49 -1.76
N LEU A 14 7.47 -16.99 -2.43
CA LEU A 14 7.79 -15.55 -2.39
C LEU A 14 6.76 -14.71 -3.17
N ASN A 15 6.37 -15.16 -4.36
CA ASN A 15 5.36 -14.48 -5.16
C ASN A 15 3.99 -14.51 -4.48
N GLY A 16 3.66 -15.60 -3.77
CA GLY A 16 2.48 -15.69 -2.91
C GLY A 16 2.51 -14.70 -1.74
N MET A 17 3.67 -14.51 -1.11
CA MET A 17 3.85 -13.51 -0.06
C MET A 17 3.70 -12.09 -0.61
N ILE A 18 4.29 -11.78 -1.77
CA ILE A 18 4.13 -10.48 -2.45
C ILE A 18 2.65 -10.21 -2.75
N LEU A 19 1.94 -11.19 -3.31
CA LEU A 19 0.52 -11.08 -3.59
C LEU A 19 -0.30 -10.90 -2.30
N GLY A 20 0.03 -11.62 -1.24
CA GLY A 20 -0.61 -11.49 0.07
C GLY A 20 -0.47 -10.10 0.66
N VAL A 21 0.75 -9.54 0.65
CA VAL A 21 1.01 -8.17 1.12
C VAL A 21 0.31 -7.14 0.24
N PHE A 22 0.28 -7.33 -1.07
CA PHE A 22 -0.45 -6.47 -1.99
C PHE A 22 -1.94 -6.45 -1.72
N LEU A 23 -2.58 -7.62 -1.59
CA LEU A 23 -4.00 -7.73 -1.29
C LEU A 23 -4.34 -7.15 0.08
N PHE A 24 -3.51 -7.41 1.09
CA PHE A 24 -3.67 -6.82 2.41
C PHE A 24 -3.60 -5.29 2.35
N GLY A 25 -2.61 -4.73 1.66
CA GLY A 25 -2.45 -3.29 1.46
C GLY A 25 -3.63 -2.68 0.71
N LEU A 26 -4.12 -3.36 -0.34
CA LEU A 26 -5.28 -2.93 -1.10
C LEU A 26 -6.53 -2.86 -0.22
N VAL A 27 -6.83 -3.93 0.52
CA VAL A 27 -7.96 -3.97 1.45
C VAL A 27 -7.83 -2.90 2.53
N PHE A 28 -6.62 -2.69 3.06
CA PHE A 28 -6.35 -1.66 4.05
C PHE A 28 -6.67 -0.26 3.52
N ILE A 29 -6.17 0.11 2.34
CA ILE A 29 -6.40 1.44 1.74
C ILE A 29 -7.88 1.62 1.37
N VAL A 30 -8.51 0.62 0.73
CA VAL A 30 -9.93 0.69 0.36
C VAL A 30 -10.81 0.86 1.60
N ARG A 31 -10.50 0.15 2.69
CA ARG A 31 -11.21 0.32 3.97
C ARG A 31 -11.04 1.75 4.52
N LYS A 32 -9.85 2.36 4.38
CA LYS A 32 -9.62 3.75 4.81
C LYS A 32 -10.42 4.76 3.97
N ILE A 33 -10.49 4.55 2.67
CA ILE A 33 -11.35 5.36 1.77
C ILE A 33 -12.83 5.23 2.17
N ALA A 34 -13.28 4.00 2.41
CA ALA A 34 -14.66 3.74 2.81
C ALA A 34 -15.03 4.37 4.17
N LEU A 35 -14.07 4.43 5.11
CA LEU A 35 -14.26 5.09 6.41
C LEU A 35 -14.22 6.62 6.32
N LEU A 36 -13.55 7.19 5.32
CA LEU A 36 -13.53 8.64 5.10
C LEU A 36 -14.82 9.16 4.45
N SER A 37 -15.47 8.34 3.63
CA SER A 37 -16.69 8.73 2.89
C SER A 37 -17.82 9.26 3.78
N PRO A 38 -18.22 8.60 4.89
CA PRO A 38 -19.27 9.11 5.78
C PRO A 38 -18.88 10.41 6.52
N GLU A 39 -17.57 10.60 6.77
CA GLU A 39 -17.04 11.80 7.41
C GLU A 39 -17.23 13.03 6.48
N VAL A 40 -16.88 12.88 5.21
CA VAL A 40 -17.07 13.91 4.17
C VAL A 40 -18.55 14.22 3.98
N ALA A 41 -19.39 13.19 3.91
CA ALA A 41 -20.84 13.36 3.77
C ALA A 41 -21.43 14.12 4.95
N TRP A 42 -20.96 13.85 6.17
CA TRP A 42 -21.43 14.55 7.38
C TRP A 42 -21.10 16.05 7.36
N ILE A 43 -19.87 16.42 6.97
CA ILE A 43 -19.48 17.84 6.84
C ILE A 43 -20.31 18.55 5.76
N SER A 44 -20.43 17.94 4.57
CA SER A 44 -21.18 18.55 3.46
C SER A 44 -22.65 18.79 3.82
N GLN A 45 -23.24 17.87 4.59
CA GLN A 45 -24.61 17.98 5.05
C GLN A 45 -24.79 19.06 6.13
N HIS A 46 -23.85 19.20 7.06
CA HIS A 46 -23.89 20.24 8.09
C HIS A 46 -23.56 21.62 7.54
N ARG A 47 -22.74 21.73 6.50
CA ARG A 47 -22.47 22.99 5.78
C ARG A 47 -23.73 23.49 5.04
N SER A 48 -24.57 22.60 4.53
CA SER A 48 -25.80 22.93 3.83
C SER A 48 -26.99 23.16 4.77
N LEU A 49 -26.94 22.66 6.01
CA LEU A 49 -28.04 22.68 6.99
C LEU A 49 -28.05 23.94 7.88
N HIS A 50 -27.56 25.08 7.40
CA HIS A 50 -27.92 26.35 8.08
C HIS A 50 -29.44 26.62 8.07
N LYS A 51 -30.24 25.69 7.54
CA LYS A 51 -31.70 25.89 7.38
C LYS A 51 -32.64 24.74 7.77
N GLN A 52 -32.24 23.51 8.10
CA GLN A 52 -33.25 22.48 8.45
C GLN A 52 -32.75 21.34 9.34
N ARG A 53 -33.46 21.15 10.47
CA ARG A 53 -33.57 20.00 11.41
C ARG A 53 -32.51 18.91 11.36
N LEU A 54 -31.79 18.81 12.47
CA LEU A 54 -30.90 17.74 12.88
C LEU A 54 -31.51 16.34 12.65
N THR A 55 -31.15 15.71 11.58
CA THR A 55 -31.42 14.28 11.40
C THR A 55 -30.43 13.52 12.29
N LYS A 56 -30.97 12.68 13.17
CA LYS A 56 -30.29 11.90 14.19
C LYS A 56 -29.41 10.80 13.54
N GLN A 57 -28.34 11.19 12.83
CA GLN A 57 -27.34 10.25 12.34
C GLN A 57 -26.23 10.11 13.38
N ARG A 58 -25.76 8.87 13.56
CA ARG A 58 -24.64 8.57 14.46
C ARG A 58 -23.43 9.43 14.05
N PRO A 59 -22.81 10.14 14.99
CA PRO A 59 -21.64 10.94 14.68
C PRO A 59 -20.54 10.04 14.11
N PRO A 60 -19.88 10.48 13.04
CA PRO A 60 -18.77 9.78 12.45
C PRO A 60 -17.64 9.62 13.47
N ARG A 61 -16.80 8.58 13.31
CA ARG A 61 -15.80 8.22 14.35
C ARG A 61 -14.68 9.25 14.52
N LEU A 62 -14.25 9.88 13.42
CA LEU A 62 -13.20 10.90 13.46
C LEU A 62 -13.72 12.22 14.01
N LEU A 63 -14.94 12.58 13.65
CA LEU A 63 -15.59 13.82 14.06
C LEU A 63 -16.42 13.69 15.35
N ALA A 64 -16.41 12.51 16.01
CA ALA A 64 -17.14 12.29 17.26
C ALA A 64 -16.80 13.33 18.35
N PRO A 65 -15.55 13.77 18.57
CA PRO A 65 -15.25 14.82 19.55
C PRO A 65 -15.92 16.15 19.18
N ILE A 66 -15.94 16.50 17.89
CA ILE A 66 -16.57 17.74 17.38
C ILE A 66 -18.08 17.63 17.50
N ALA A 67 -18.67 16.49 17.13
CA ALA A 67 -20.10 16.26 17.22
C ALA A 67 -20.61 16.31 18.67
N ASN A 68 -19.86 15.79 19.63
CA ASN A 68 -20.18 15.89 21.05
C ASN A 68 -20.12 17.33 21.57
N MET A 69 -19.12 18.10 21.15
CA MET A 69 -19.01 19.52 21.50
C MET A 69 -20.14 20.37 20.90
N LEU A 70 -20.58 20.03 19.68
CA LEU A 70 -21.73 20.69 19.03
C LEU A 70 -23.07 20.28 19.63
N GLY A 71 -23.21 19.01 20.07
CA GLY A 71 -24.45 18.45 20.63
C GLY A 71 -24.75 18.90 22.05
N ASP A 72 -23.73 19.20 22.84
CA ASP A 72 -23.89 19.59 24.27
C ASP A 72 -24.34 21.06 24.47
N LYS A 73 -24.37 21.86 23.40
CA LYS A 73 -24.72 23.30 23.45
C LYS A 73 -25.88 23.64 22.54
N THR A 74 -27.05 23.10 22.83
CA THR A 74 -28.32 23.47 22.15
C THR A 74 -28.81 24.90 22.45
N ASN A 75 -28.15 25.67 23.32
CA ASN A 75 -28.65 26.97 23.80
C ASN A 75 -27.61 28.11 23.88
N GLY A 76 -26.58 28.13 23.04
CA GLY A 76 -25.66 29.27 23.09
C GLY A 76 -24.70 29.32 21.92
N LYS A 77 -24.30 30.50 21.51
CA LYS A 77 -23.29 30.77 20.49
C LYS A 77 -22.05 29.87 20.76
N ILE A 78 -21.74 29.04 19.82
CA ILE A 78 -20.52 28.20 19.87
C ILE A 78 -19.34 29.14 19.67
N SER A 79 -18.72 29.59 20.74
CA SER A 79 -17.42 30.25 20.68
C SER A 79 -16.35 29.18 21.04
N LEU A 80 -15.88 28.45 20.04
CA LEU A 80 -14.69 27.66 20.18
C LEU A 80 -13.50 28.61 20.32
N SER A 81 -12.71 28.45 21.37
CA SER A 81 -11.42 29.14 21.46
C SER A 81 -10.54 28.70 20.28
N ALA A 82 -9.84 29.63 19.66
CA ALA A 82 -8.89 29.36 18.57
C ALA A 82 -7.88 28.26 18.96
N THR A 83 -7.48 28.21 20.23
CA THR A 83 -6.57 27.18 20.77
C THR A 83 -7.22 25.80 20.78
N SER A 84 -8.49 25.69 21.19
CA SER A 84 -9.21 24.41 21.22
C SER A 84 -9.47 23.88 19.81
N LEU A 85 -9.78 24.77 18.87
CA LEU A 85 -9.95 24.44 17.46
C LEU A 85 -8.65 23.87 16.88
N LYS A 86 -7.54 24.56 17.09
CA LYS A 86 -6.23 24.11 16.61
C LYS A 86 -5.87 22.72 17.17
N SER A 87 -6.05 22.51 18.46
CA SER A 87 -5.79 21.21 19.10
C SER A 87 -6.63 20.06 18.53
N LEU A 88 -7.88 20.33 18.15
CA LEU A 88 -8.74 19.36 17.49
C LEU A 88 -8.26 19.03 16.07
N LEU A 89 -7.93 20.05 15.28
CA LEU A 89 -7.41 19.89 13.93
C LEU A 89 -6.08 19.12 13.94
N ASP A 90 -5.16 19.45 14.85
CA ASP A 90 -3.89 18.76 15.02
C ASP A 90 -4.09 17.27 15.38
N SER A 91 -5.07 16.96 16.23
CA SER A 91 -5.43 15.58 16.58
C SER A 91 -5.97 14.78 15.38
N ILE A 92 -6.75 15.42 14.52
CA ILE A 92 -7.28 14.78 13.31
C ILE A 92 -6.17 14.55 12.28
N ASP A 93 -5.31 15.56 12.06
CA ASP A 93 -4.17 15.44 11.15
C ASP A 93 -3.23 14.32 11.58
N MET A 94 -2.92 14.21 12.88
CA MET A 94 -2.12 13.11 13.41
C MET A 94 -2.71 11.74 13.09
N ARG A 95 -4.01 11.54 13.26
CA ARG A 95 -4.69 10.27 12.93
C ARG A 95 -4.69 9.95 11.44
N LEU A 96 -4.82 10.98 10.59
CA LEU A 96 -4.73 10.81 9.15
C LEU A 96 -3.31 10.44 8.71
N SER A 97 -2.30 11.09 9.29
CA SER A 97 -0.88 10.84 9.02
C SER A 97 -0.45 9.43 9.44
N GLU A 98 -0.83 8.97 10.64
CA GLU A 98 -0.56 7.60 11.11
C GLU A 98 -1.09 6.54 10.12
N SER A 99 -2.24 6.80 9.52
CA SER A 99 -2.80 5.94 8.47
C SER A 99 -1.93 5.87 7.22
N ARG A 100 -1.30 6.99 6.82
CA ARG A 100 -0.41 7.06 5.64
C ARG A 100 0.90 6.32 5.88
N ASP A 101 1.44 6.39 7.08
CA ASP A 101 2.71 5.72 7.40
C ASP A 101 2.59 4.19 7.25
N THR A 102 1.46 3.62 7.66
CA THR A 102 1.18 2.21 7.44
C THR A 102 1.11 1.84 5.96
N SER A 103 0.44 2.65 5.12
CA SER A 103 0.38 2.41 3.68
C SER A 103 1.77 2.48 3.04
N ARG A 104 2.57 3.49 3.39
CA ARG A 104 3.95 3.64 2.89
C ARG A 104 4.84 2.48 3.29
N TYR A 105 4.69 1.97 4.51
CA TYR A 105 5.41 0.78 4.95
C TYR A 105 5.06 -0.44 4.09
N LEU A 106 3.78 -0.68 3.79
CA LEU A 106 3.35 -1.79 2.93
C LEU A 106 3.88 -1.66 1.50
N ILE A 107 3.90 -0.44 0.94
CA ILE A 107 4.49 -0.16 -0.37
C ILE A 107 5.99 -0.46 -0.35
N GLY A 108 6.70 0.01 0.67
CA GLY A 108 8.13 -0.28 0.85
C GLY A 108 8.42 -1.77 1.03
N LEU A 109 7.55 -2.48 1.74
CA LEU A 109 7.66 -3.93 1.94
C LEU A 109 7.51 -4.69 0.62
N LEU A 110 6.60 -4.27 -0.28
CA LEU A 110 6.47 -4.87 -1.62
C LEU A 110 7.75 -4.70 -2.45
N ILE A 111 8.35 -3.52 -2.42
CA ILE A 111 9.63 -3.25 -3.10
C ILE A 111 10.71 -4.16 -2.51
N PHE A 112 10.81 -4.22 -1.19
CA PHE A 112 11.80 -5.04 -0.49
C PHE A 112 11.66 -6.54 -0.82
N LEU A 113 10.43 -7.07 -0.83
CA LEU A 113 10.16 -8.46 -1.20
C LEU A 113 10.53 -8.74 -2.66
N GLY A 114 10.26 -7.79 -3.58
CA GLY A 114 10.70 -7.89 -4.97
C GLY A 114 12.22 -7.95 -5.09
N LEU A 115 12.95 -7.10 -4.38
CA LEU A 115 14.42 -7.12 -4.32
C LEU A 115 14.96 -8.39 -3.67
N LEU A 116 14.33 -8.87 -2.60
CA LEU A 116 14.68 -10.13 -1.95
C LEU A 116 14.56 -11.29 -2.95
N GLY A 117 13.55 -11.26 -3.81
CA GLY A 117 13.37 -12.24 -4.88
C GLY A 117 14.50 -12.25 -5.91
N THR A 118 15.01 -11.06 -6.29
CA THR A 118 16.18 -10.99 -7.17
C THR A 118 17.42 -11.56 -6.52
N PHE A 119 17.64 -11.26 -5.26
CA PHE A 119 18.77 -11.79 -4.51
C PHE A 119 18.71 -13.32 -4.40
N TRP A 120 17.54 -13.87 -4.09
CA TRP A 120 17.35 -15.32 -4.00
C TRP A 120 17.59 -16.04 -5.33
N GLY A 121 16.99 -15.52 -6.41
CA GLY A 121 17.17 -16.09 -7.75
C GLY A 121 18.61 -15.99 -8.26
N LEU A 122 19.35 -14.92 -7.91
CA LEU A 122 20.76 -14.80 -8.23
C LEU A 122 21.62 -15.79 -7.46
N LEU A 123 21.34 -16.03 -6.17
CA LEU A 123 22.04 -17.07 -5.40
C LEU A 123 21.85 -18.44 -6.01
N GLU A 124 20.64 -18.78 -6.42
CA GLU A 124 20.32 -20.03 -7.10
C GLU A 124 21.09 -20.16 -8.43
N THR A 125 21.13 -19.09 -9.20
CA THR A 125 21.86 -19.00 -10.46
C THR A 125 23.36 -19.25 -10.26
N VAL A 126 23.99 -18.59 -9.28
CA VAL A 126 25.43 -18.77 -8.99
C VAL A 126 25.74 -20.19 -8.56
N GLY A 127 24.89 -20.79 -7.72
CA GLY A 127 25.03 -22.18 -7.31
C GLY A 127 24.93 -23.14 -8.49
N ALA A 128 23.98 -22.94 -9.38
CA ALA A 128 23.78 -23.74 -10.57
C ALA A 128 24.98 -23.66 -11.55
N VAL A 129 25.49 -22.44 -11.80
CA VAL A 129 26.68 -22.22 -12.64
C VAL A 129 27.91 -22.93 -12.06
N SER A 130 28.12 -22.85 -10.75
CA SER A 130 29.20 -23.53 -10.05
C SER A 130 29.16 -25.05 -10.26
N ASN A 131 27.96 -25.63 -10.18
CA ASN A 131 27.78 -27.08 -10.40
C ASN A 131 28.06 -27.49 -11.85
N VAL A 132 27.66 -26.67 -12.83
CA VAL A 132 27.94 -26.90 -14.26
C VAL A 132 29.44 -26.90 -14.53
N ILE A 133 30.14 -25.88 -14.01
CA ILE A 133 31.60 -25.77 -14.19
C ILE A 133 32.32 -26.96 -13.52
N GLY A 134 31.91 -27.35 -12.31
CA GLY A 134 32.48 -28.47 -11.59
C GLY A 134 32.20 -29.83 -12.23
N GLY A 135 31.09 -29.95 -12.96
CA GLY A 135 30.71 -31.18 -13.68
C GLY A 135 31.35 -31.35 -15.07
N LEU A 136 31.88 -30.27 -15.65
CA LEU A 136 32.58 -30.32 -16.93
C LEU A 136 33.90 -31.06 -16.81
N SER A 137 33.86 -32.37 -16.89
CA SER A 137 35.06 -33.19 -16.96
C SER A 137 35.61 -33.19 -18.39
N LEU A 138 36.70 -32.45 -18.59
CA LEU A 138 37.46 -32.46 -19.86
C LEU A 138 38.19 -33.78 -20.12
N LYS A 139 37.75 -34.89 -19.51
CA LYS A 139 38.31 -36.21 -19.71
C LYS A 139 37.70 -36.88 -20.92
N GLY A 140 38.42 -36.80 -22.03
CA GLY A 140 38.23 -37.64 -23.21
C GLY A 140 37.31 -37.00 -24.25
N GLY A 141 37.87 -36.63 -25.33
CA GLY A 141 37.55 -36.27 -26.71
C GLY A 141 36.14 -36.27 -27.28
N ASP A 142 35.11 -36.28 -26.46
CA ASP A 142 33.72 -36.28 -26.91
C ASP A 142 33.09 -34.88 -26.73
N LEU A 143 33.46 -34.02 -27.67
CA LEU A 143 32.96 -32.63 -27.75
C LEU A 143 31.43 -32.58 -27.82
N GLU A 144 30.80 -33.58 -28.41
CA GLU A 144 29.34 -33.62 -28.57
C GLU A 144 28.64 -33.87 -27.24
N LYS A 145 29.20 -34.72 -26.40
CA LYS A 145 28.72 -34.95 -25.02
C LYS A 145 28.94 -33.71 -24.14
N ALA A 146 30.12 -33.14 -24.20
CA ALA A 146 30.43 -31.93 -23.41
C ALA A 146 29.49 -30.75 -23.77
N PHE A 147 29.13 -30.62 -25.06
CA PHE A 147 28.19 -29.61 -25.51
C PHE A 147 26.76 -29.92 -25.04
N SER A 148 26.34 -31.16 -25.06
CA SER A 148 25.02 -31.59 -24.53
C SER A 148 24.92 -31.37 -23.04
N ASP A 149 25.93 -31.70 -22.27
CA ASP A 149 25.99 -31.52 -20.82
C ASP A 149 26.00 -30.04 -20.45
N LEU A 150 26.69 -29.20 -21.21
CA LEU A 150 26.68 -27.75 -21.06
C LEU A 150 25.28 -27.17 -21.33
N LYS A 151 24.61 -27.62 -22.38
CA LYS A 151 23.26 -27.17 -22.74
C LYS A 151 22.25 -27.50 -21.62
N ILE A 152 22.29 -28.73 -21.12
CA ILE A 152 21.43 -29.19 -20.01
C ILE A 152 21.78 -28.43 -18.72
N GLY A 153 23.08 -28.22 -18.46
CA GLY A 153 23.54 -27.52 -17.26
C GLY A 153 23.19 -26.05 -17.20
N LEU A 154 22.96 -25.39 -18.34
CA LEU A 154 22.56 -23.98 -18.39
C LEU A 154 21.06 -23.76 -18.10
N ASP A 155 20.25 -24.81 -18.11
CA ASP A 155 18.81 -24.70 -17.87
C ASP A 155 18.48 -24.19 -16.44
N ALA A 156 19.21 -24.70 -15.45
CA ALA A 156 19.05 -24.28 -14.05
C ALA A 156 19.46 -22.82 -13.80
N PRO A 157 20.63 -22.31 -14.26
CA PRO A 157 20.96 -20.88 -14.17
C PRO A 157 19.93 -19.96 -14.83
N LEU A 158 19.43 -20.33 -16.00
CA LEU A 158 18.40 -19.55 -16.72
C LEU A 158 17.07 -19.52 -15.94
N SER A 159 16.70 -20.64 -15.32
CA SER A 159 15.52 -20.72 -14.45
C SER A 159 15.65 -19.83 -13.20
N GLY A 160 16.83 -19.81 -12.56
CA GLY A 160 17.10 -18.92 -11.41
C GLY A 160 16.99 -17.45 -11.78
N MET A 161 17.47 -17.05 -12.96
CA MET A 161 17.29 -15.68 -13.48
C MET A 161 15.80 -15.36 -13.72
N ALA A 162 15.04 -16.28 -14.31
CA ALA A 162 13.61 -16.09 -14.52
C ALA A 162 12.85 -15.89 -13.19
N THR A 163 13.23 -16.64 -12.15
CA THR A 163 12.71 -16.46 -10.79
C THR A 163 13.00 -15.06 -10.24
N ALA A 164 14.26 -14.61 -10.39
CA ALA A 164 14.67 -13.28 -9.92
C ALA A 164 13.88 -12.16 -10.58
N PHE A 165 13.77 -12.16 -11.91
CA PHE A 165 13.02 -11.15 -12.65
C PHE A 165 11.52 -11.18 -12.34
N SER A 166 10.95 -12.37 -12.23
CA SER A 166 9.52 -12.55 -11.93
C SER A 166 9.14 -11.89 -10.62
N SER A 167 9.82 -12.21 -9.53
CA SER A 167 9.54 -11.67 -8.20
C SER A 167 9.72 -10.14 -8.15
N SER A 168 10.76 -9.63 -8.84
CA SER A 168 10.98 -8.18 -8.94
C SER A 168 9.83 -7.47 -9.64
N VAL A 169 9.36 -8.02 -10.77
CA VAL A 169 8.24 -7.43 -11.52
C VAL A 169 6.97 -7.42 -10.68
N PHE A 170 6.64 -8.51 -9.98
CA PHE A 170 5.48 -8.55 -9.09
C PHE A 170 5.58 -7.57 -7.93
N GLY A 171 6.74 -7.47 -7.27
CA GLY A 171 6.98 -6.53 -6.18
C GLY A 171 6.86 -5.07 -6.62
N LEU A 172 7.52 -4.71 -7.73
CA LEU A 172 7.50 -3.35 -8.27
C LEU A 172 6.13 -2.97 -8.83
N ALA A 173 5.47 -3.85 -9.59
CA ALA A 173 4.12 -3.58 -10.12
C ALA A 173 3.11 -3.43 -8.98
N GLY A 174 3.17 -4.29 -7.95
CA GLY A 174 2.33 -4.21 -6.77
C GLY A 174 2.55 -2.93 -5.98
N SER A 175 3.80 -2.52 -5.78
CA SER A 175 4.14 -1.28 -5.06
C SER A 175 3.67 -0.04 -5.83
N LEU A 176 3.81 -0.02 -7.16
CA LEU A 176 3.34 1.07 -8.00
C LEU A 176 1.81 1.21 -7.96
N ALA A 177 1.10 0.09 -8.11
CA ALA A 177 -0.36 0.08 -8.05
C ALA A 177 -0.87 0.54 -6.67
N LEU A 178 -0.30 0.01 -5.59
CA LEU A 178 -0.68 0.38 -4.23
C LEU A 178 -0.33 1.85 -3.93
N GLY A 179 0.83 2.32 -4.38
CA GLY A 179 1.28 3.70 -4.24
C GLY A 179 0.38 4.69 -4.96
N PHE A 180 -0.12 4.33 -6.14
CA PHE A 180 -1.08 5.16 -6.86
C PHE A 180 -2.40 5.32 -6.07
N ILE A 181 -2.92 4.22 -5.51
CA ILE A 181 -4.17 4.26 -4.72
C ILE A 181 -3.94 5.04 -3.41
N ASP A 182 -2.78 4.86 -2.76
CA ASP A 182 -2.41 5.62 -1.56
C ASP A 182 -2.31 7.13 -1.83
N LEU A 183 -1.78 7.52 -3.00
CA LEU A 183 -1.76 8.92 -3.43
C LEU A 183 -3.17 9.51 -3.55
N GLN A 184 -4.12 8.76 -4.12
CA GLN A 184 -5.52 9.20 -4.22
C GLN A 184 -6.17 9.34 -2.84
N LEU A 185 -5.91 8.40 -1.93
CA LEU A 185 -6.35 8.49 -0.53
C LEU A 185 -5.77 9.74 0.14
N GLY A 186 -4.48 10.00 -0.04
CA GLY A 186 -3.81 11.18 0.51
C GLY A 186 -4.43 12.50 0.03
N GLN A 187 -4.77 12.58 -1.25
CA GLN A 187 -5.45 13.76 -1.81
C GLN A 187 -6.87 13.92 -1.23
N ALA A 188 -7.62 12.82 -1.07
CA ALA A 188 -8.94 12.85 -0.47
C ALA A 188 -8.89 13.30 1.01
N GLN A 189 -7.90 12.81 1.77
CA GLN A 189 -7.67 13.20 3.16
C GLN A 189 -7.31 14.70 3.29
N ASN A 190 -6.45 15.22 2.40
CA ASN A 190 -6.08 16.63 2.41
C ASN A 190 -7.27 17.53 2.08
N ARG A 191 -8.12 17.15 1.12
CA ARG A 191 -9.36 17.90 0.81
C ARG A 191 -10.30 17.89 2.01
N PHE A 192 -10.49 16.72 2.62
CA PHE A 192 -11.31 16.60 3.82
C PHE A 192 -10.81 17.50 4.96
N TYR A 193 -9.50 17.52 5.21
CA TYR A 193 -8.90 18.37 6.24
C TYR A 193 -9.12 19.85 5.96
N ASN A 194 -8.88 20.31 4.73
CA ASN A 194 -9.09 21.70 4.34
C ASN A 194 -10.58 22.13 4.44
N ASP A 195 -11.50 21.26 4.01
CA ASP A 195 -12.94 21.52 4.13
C ASP A 195 -13.38 21.60 5.59
N LEU A 196 -12.80 20.77 6.46
CA LEU A 196 -13.04 20.76 7.90
C LEU A 196 -12.52 22.03 8.55
N GLU A 197 -11.29 22.45 8.22
CA GLU A 197 -10.66 23.67 8.72
C GLU A 197 -11.48 24.91 8.33
N GLU A 198 -11.87 25.03 7.05
CA GLU A 198 -12.70 26.12 6.55
C GLU A 198 -14.05 26.19 7.27
N TRP A 199 -14.70 25.05 7.45
CA TRP A 199 -16.00 24.98 8.14
C TRP A 199 -15.88 25.38 9.62
N LEU A 200 -14.87 24.86 10.32
CA LEU A 200 -14.66 25.14 11.74
C LEU A 200 -14.19 26.59 11.99
N SER A 201 -13.36 27.15 11.10
CA SER A 201 -12.93 28.55 11.19
C SER A 201 -14.11 29.54 11.03
N GLY A 202 -15.11 29.17 10.24
CA GLY A 202 -16.35 29.93 10.12
C GLY A 202 -17.22 29.95 11.40
N LEU A 203 -16.96 29.02 12.34
CA LEU A 203 -17.66 28.95 13.64
C LEU A 203 -16.94 29.71 14.76
N THR A 204 -15.67 30.11 14.54
CA THR A 204 -14.90 30.93 15.48
C THR A 204 -15.15 32.40 15.18
N LYS A 205 -15.91 33.07 16.05
CA LYS A 205 -16.01 34.55 16.13
C LYS A 205 -15.51 35.02 17.46
#